data_5436b5e49e26fb4f6b6691073eeccc78
#
_entry.id   5436b5e49e26fb4f6b6691073eeccc78
#
_cell.length_a   1.000
_cell.length_b   1.000
_cell.length_c   1.000
_cell.angle_alpha   90.00
_cell.angle_beta   90.00
_cell.angle_gamma   90.00
#
_symmetry.space_group_name_H-M   'P 1'
#
loop_
_entity.id
_entity.type
_entity.pdbx_description
1 polymer ?
#
loop_
_entity_poly.entity_id
_entity_poly.type
_entity_poly.pdbx_seq_one_letter_code
_entity_poly.pdbx_strand_id
1 'polypeptide(L)'
;MASLNVNIHNLKLKNPVMTASGTFGYGLEFADFVPLEEIGGIIVKGTTLEPREGNDYPRMAETPQGMLNCVGLQNKGVEYFFNHIYPTIKDIDTNMIVNVSGHSPESYAACAARIDELDRIPAIELNISCPNVKDGGMAFGVTCEGAASVVRAVRKVYHKTLIVKLSPNVTSIADIARACEAEGADSVSLINTLMGMAVDIEKREPLLSIRTGGLSGPCVKPVALRMVYDVAHAVKIPVVGLGGISSAKDAIEFLMCGATAIEIGTANFIDPAITKKVKDGIGEWLDAHGCASVQEIIGAIK
;
A
#
# COMPACT_ATOMS: atom_id res chain seq x y z
N MET A 1 28.53 -1.21 -6.77
CA MET A 1 27.15 -1.39 -6.25
C MET A 1 26.19 -0.80 -7.28
N ALA A 2 25.18 -1.58 -7.67
CA ALA A 2 24.13 -1.15 -8.59
C ALA A 2 23.31 0.01 -8.00
N SER A 3 22.78 0.89 -8.86
CA SER A 3 21.86 1.94 -8.45
C SER A 3 20.49 1.37 -8.14
N LEU A 4 19.92 1.70 -6.97
CA LEU A 4 18.60 1.30 -6.55
C LEU A 4 17.54 2.40 -6.77
N ASN A 5 17.91 3.59 -7.26
CA ASN A 5 16.99 4.71 -7.39
C ASN A 5 15.87 4.42 -8.39
N VAL A 6 14.63 4.74 -7.98
CA VAL A 6 13.45 4.69 -8.85
C VAL A 6 12.60 5.95 -8.67
N ASN A 7 11.72 6.22 -9.63
CA ASN A 7 10.80 7.34 -9.58
C ASN A 7 9.36 6.86 -9.75
N ILE A 8 8.48 7.33 -8.87
CA ILE A 8 7.04 7.20 -9.02
C ILE A 8 6.53 8.60 -9.38
N HIS A 9 6.35 8.88 -10.67
CA HIS A 9 6.07 10.22 -11.18
C HIS A 9 7.12 11.24 -10.66
N ASN A 10 6.75 12.23 -9.86
CA ASN A 10 7.64 13.23 -9.28
C ASN A 10 8.28 12.78 -7.95
N LEU A 11 7.84 11.65 -7.40
CA LEU A 11 8.34 11.10 -6.15
C LEU A 11 9.63 10.32 -6.42
N LYS A 12 10.76 10.84 -5.92
CA LYS A 12 12.08 10.19 -6.04
C LYS A 12 12.33 9.28 -4.85
N LEU A 13 12.52 8.00 -5.11
CA LEU A 13 12.86 7.01 -4.09
C LEU A 13 14.32 6.63 -4.20
N LYS A 14 15.06 6.64 -3.09
CA LYS A 14 16.47 6.21 -3.02
C LYS A 14 16.65 4.70 -3.26
N ASN A 15 15.60 3.92 -3.12
CA ASN A 15 15.51 2.50 -3.47
C ASN A 15 14.03 2.11 -3.64
N PRO A 16 13.70 0.95 -4.27
CA PRO A 16 12.34 0.59 -4.60
C PRO A 16 11.51 0.03 -3.43
N VAL A 17 12.09 -0.07 -2.21
CA VAL A 17 11.44 -0.73 -1.08
C VAL A 17 10.72 0.27 -0.20
N MET A 18 9.42 0.08 -0.04
CA MET A 18 8.55 0.86 0.85
C MET A 18 7.85 -0.05 1.86
N THR A 19 7.28 0.55 2.91
CA THR A 19 6.42 -0.17 3.85
C THR A 19 4.96 -0.01 3.46
N ALA A 20 4.14 -1.07 3.65
CA ALA A 20 2.71 -1.00 3.40
C ALA A 20 1.95 -0.36 4.57
N SER A 21 0.94 0.43 4.27
CA SER A 21 0.06 1.03 5.27
C SER A 21 -0.56 0.00 6.21
N GLY A 22 -0.64 0.37 7.49
CA GLY A 22 -1.24 -0.47 8.54
C GLY A 22 -0.33 -1.52 9.15
N THR A 23 0.93 -1.62 8.71
CA THR A 23 1.90 -2.61 9.20
C THR A 23 3.18 -1.99 9.76
N PHE A 24 3.32 -0.67 9.68
CA PHE A 24 4.54 0.04 10.09
C PHE A 24 4.26 1.33 10.90
N GLY A 25 3.06 1.46 11.44
CA GLY A 25 2.67 2.63 12.23
C GLY A 25 2.85 3.94 11.48
N TYR A 26 3.58 4.86 12.10
CA TYR A 26 4.04 6.12 11.53
C TYR A 26 5.56 6.14 11.27
N GLY A 27 6.20 4.96 11.41
CA GLY A 27 7.63 4.76 11.20
C GLY A 27 8.43 4.77 12.50
N LEU A 28 8.20 5.71 13.40
CA LEU A 28 8.96 5.86 14.65
C LEU A 28 8.91 4.62 15.55
N GLU A 29 7.82 3.87 15.49
CA GLU A 29 7.65 2.62 16.23
C GLU A 29 8.64 1.53 15.82
N PHE A 30 9.27 1.68 14.65
CA PHE A 30 10.26 0.75 14.10
C PHE A 30 11.69 1.29 14.09
N ALA A 31 11.92 2.51 14.55
CA ALA A 31 13.24 3.17 14.49
C ALA A 31 14.34 2.41 15.25
N ASP A 32 13.99 1.67 16.30
CA ASP A 32 14.94 0.84 17.06
C ASP A 32 15.35 -0.45 16.30
N PHE A 33 14.62 -0.83 15.26
CA PHE A 33 14.84 -2.07 14.51
C PHE A 33 15.48 -1.83 13.14
N VAL A 34 15.20 -0.68 12.53
CA VAL A 34 15.67 -0.35 11.18
C VAL A 34 15.92 1.16 11.04
N PRO A 35 17.06 1.57 10.45
CA PRO A 35 17.29 2.96 10.09
C PRO A 35 16.25 3.42 9.07
N LEU A 36 15.36 4.34 9.47
CA LEU A 36 14.23 4.77 8.62
C LEU A 36 14.70 5.45 7.34
N GLU A 37 15.84 6.13 7.38
CA GLU A 37 16.49 6.79 6.24
C GLU A 37 16.98 5.82 5.16
N GLU A 38 17.12 4.52 5.48
CA GLU A 38 17.47 3.51 4.49
C GLU A 38 16.26 2.97 3.70
N ILE A 39 15.04 3.27 4.14
CA ILE A 39 13.79 2.86 3.47
C ILE A 39 13.46 3.87 2.37
N GLY A 40 13.06 3.40 1.19
CA GLY A 40 12.71 4.26 0.05
C GLY A 40 11.50 5.14 0.29
N GLY A 41 10.52 4.63 1.05
CA GLY A 41 9.33 5.37 1.48
C GLY A 41 8.56 4.62 2.56
N ILE A 42 7.91 5.35 3.44
CA ILE A 42 7.06 4.81 4.50
C ILE A 42 5.62 5.24 4.23
N ILE A 43 4.75 4.26 3.93
CA ILE A 43 3.32 4.51 3.84
C ILE A 43 2.74 4.38 5.24
N VAL A 44 2.44 5.52 5.84
CA VAL A 44 1.98 5.59 7.22
C VAL A 44 0.55 5.07 7.39
N LYS A 45 0.14 4.93 8.63
CA LYS A 45 -1.20 4.47 9.01
C LYS A 45 -2.30 5.22 8.25
N GLY A 46 -3.30 4.45 7.76
CA GLY A 46 -4.45 5.01 7.07
C GLY A 46 -5.16 6.08 7.88
N THR A 47 -5.39 7.23 7.24
CA THR A 47 -5.98 8.43 7.82
C THR A 47 -7.30 8.73 7.12
N THR A 48 -8.33 9.07 7.91
CA THR A 48 -9.65 9.49 7.43
C THR A 48 -9.93 10.93 7.86
N LEU A 49 -10.94 11.58 7.24
CA LEU A 49 -11.32 12.94 7.62
C LEU A 49 -11.66 13.00 9.11
N GLU A 50 -12.56 12.13 9.56
CA GLU A 50 -12.97 12.00 10.95
C GLU A 50 -12.29 10.81 11.62
N PRO A 51 -12.17 10.79 12.98
CA PRO A 51 -11.66 9.64 13.73
C PRO A 51 -12.51 8.37 13.52
N ARG A 52 -11.85 7.20 13.58
CA ARG A 52 -12.50 5.89 13.51
C ARG A 52 -11.95 4.97 14.60
N GLU A 53 -12.87 4.35 15.36
CA GLU A 53 -12.52 3.39 16.42
C GLU A 53 -12.10 2.01 15.86
N GLY A 54 -12.49 1.71 14.61
CA GLY A 54 -12.30 0.39 14.00
C GLY A 54 -13.38 -0.60 14.45
N ASN A 55 -13.15 -1.88 14.12
CA ASN A 55 -14.05 -2.98 14.49
C ASN A 55 -13.75 -3.53 15.89
N ASP A 56 -14.67 -4.30 16.45
CA ASP A 56 -14.52 -5.01 17.71
C ASP A 56 -13.45 -6.14 17.60
N TYR A 57 -12.96 -6.60 18.73
CA TYR A 57 -12.06 -7.77 18.81
C TYR A 57 -12.86 -9.07 18.77
N PRO A 58 -12.24 -10.17 18.26
CA PRO A 58 -10.90 -10.28 17.70
C PRO A 58 -10.80 -9.71 16.27
N ARG A 59 -9.69 -9.01 15.98
CA ARG A 59 -9.46 -8.30 14.71
C ARG A 59 -8.44 -8.94 13.81
N MET A 60 -7.66 -9.89 14.32
CA MET A 60 -6.56 -10.55 13.62
C MET A 60 -6.59 -12.03 13.92
N ALA A 61 -6.26 -12.86 12.94
CA ALA A 61 -6.10 -14.31 13.07
C ALA A 61 -4.99 -14.80 12.15
N GLU A 62 -4.16 -15.71 12.66
CA GLU A 62 -3.15 -16.38 11.84
C GLU A 62 -3.81 -17.42 10.92
N THR A 63 -3.22 -17.62 9.76
CA THR A 63 -3.57 -18.66 8.79
C THR A 63 -2.29 -19.33 8.29
N PRO A 64 -2.37 -20.52 7.67
CA PRO A 64 -1.21 -21.11 7.03
C PRO A 64 -0.58 -20.13 6.02
N GLN A 65 0.71 -19.77 6.22
CA GLN A 65 1.48 -18.87 5.36
C GLN A 65 0.89 -17.45 5.22
N GLY A 66 0.05 -16.99 6.19
CA GLY A 66 -0.53 -15.67 6.12
C GLY A 66 -1.29 -15.27 7.38
N MET A 67 -2.07 -14.20 7.26
CA MET A 67 -2.95 -13.73 8.33
C MET A 67 -4.21 -13.08 7.78
N LEU A 68 -5.26 -13.12 8.57
CA LEU A 68 -6.50 -12.37 8.36
C LEU A 68 -6.54 -11.16 9.28
N ASN A 69 -7.05 -10.03 8.77
CA ASN A 69 -7.33 -8.88 9.59
C ASN A 69 -8.67 -8.22 9.24
N CYS A 70 -9.31 -7.62 10.22
CA CYS A 70 -10.50 -6.79 10.07
C CYS A 70 -10.41 -5.54 10.98
N VAL A 71 -9.28 -4.85 10.98
CA VAL A 71 -9.01 -3.69 11.88
C VAL A 71 -10.05 -2.58 11.73
N GLY A 72 -10.57 -2.31 10.52
CA GLY A 72 -11.62 -1.33 10.30
C GLY A 72 -11.15 0.12 10.26
N LEU A 73 -9.94 0.39 9.75
CA LEU A 73 -9.36 1.73 9.59
C LEU A 73 -9.26 2.54 10.89
N GLN A 74 -8.98 1.90 12.03
CA GLN A 74 -8.78 2.62 13.29
C GLN A 74 -7.72 3.72 13.15
N ASN A 75 -8.13 4.96 13.37
CA ASN A 75 -7.25 6.14 13.32
C ASN A 75 -7.91 7.34 14.02
N LYS A 76 -7.13 8.36 14.34
CA LYS A 76 -7.60 9.55 15.07
C LYS A 76 -8.01 10.73 14.17
N GLY A 77 -8.13 10.51 12.85
CA GLY A 77 -8.53 11.54 11.89
C GLY A 77 -7.38 12.44 11.43
N VAL A 78 -7.65 13.19 10.34
CA VAL A 78 -6.63 14.03 9.66
C VAL A 78 -6.15 15.18 10.53
N GLU A 79 -6.99 15.79 11.35
CA GLU A 79 -6.56 16.89 12.23
C GLU A 79 -5.60 16.41 13.32
N TYR A 80 -5.80 15.20 13.86
CA TYR A 80 -4.83 14.60 14.77
C TYR A 80 -3.51 14.30 14.07
N PHE A 81 -3.56 13.75 12.86
CA PHE A 81 -2.37 13.53 12.05
C PHE A 81 -1.61 14.84 11.84
N PHE A 82 -2.29 15.88 11.40
CA PHE A 82 -1.71 17.20 11.11
C PHE A 82 -1.02 17.82 12.35
N ASN A 83 -1.73 17.82 13.49
CA ASN A 83 -1.28 18.55 14.67
C ASN A 83 -0.33 17.76 15.58
N HIS A 84 -0.38 16.41 15.56
CA HIS A 84 0.34 15.58 16.52
C HIS A 84 1.33 14.59 15.88
N ILE A 85 1.03 14.06 14.71
CA ILE A 85 1.89 13.06 14.06
C ILE A 85 2.87 13.72 13.10
N TYR A 86 2.39 14.55 12.18
CA TYR A 86 3.24 15.21 11.19
C TYR A 86 4.45 15.94 11.79
N PRO A 87 4.32 16.72 12.89
CA PRO A 87 5.47 17.36 13.52
C PRO A 87 6.58 16.41 13.96
N THR A 88 6.25 15.15 14.28
CA THR A 88 7.21 14.15 14.75
C THR A 88 7.93 13.41 13.62
N ILE A 89 7.34 13.36 12.42
CA ILE A 89 7.85 12.54 11.29
C ILE A 89 8.41 13.37 10.14
N LYS A 90 8.11 14.69 10.08
CA LYS A 90 8.43 15.54 8.93
C LYS A 90 9.92 15.71 8.62
N ASP A 91 10.78 15.54 9.63
CA ASP A 91 12.22 15.72 9.52
C ASP A 91 13.00 14.40 9.33
N ILE A 92 12.29 13.26 9.24
CA ILE A 92 12.91 11.97 8.92
C ILE A 92 13.32 11.98 7.44
N ASP A 93 14.58 11.60 7.16
CA ASP A 93 15.14 11.58 5.80
C ASP A 93 14.64 10.37 4.99
N THR A 94 13.32 10.29 4.82
CA THR A 94 12.67 9.35 3.89
C THR A 94 11.36 9.93 3.38
N ASN A 95 10.75 9.32 2.35
CA ASN A 95 9.46 9.76 1.84
C ASN A 95 8.33 9.26 2.76
N MET A 96 7.74 10.17 3.55
CA MET A 96 6.53 9.89 4.31
C MET A 96 5.31 10.05 3.42
N ILE A 97 4.58 8.97 3.15
CA ILE A 97 3.43 8.90 2.26
C ILE A 97 2.19 8.64 3.12
N VAL A 98 1.16 9.48 3.02
CA VAL A 98 -0.04 9.29 3.84
C VAL A 98 -1.05 8.42 3.09
N ASN A 99 -1.44 7.30 3.70
CA ASN A 99 -2.56 6.51 3.19
C ASN A 99 -3.87 7.20 3.57
N VAL A 100 -4.67 7.56 2.57
CA VAL A 100 -5.93 8.30 2.73
C VAL A 100 -7.11 7.40 2.45
N SER A 101 -8.09 7.38 3.34
CA SER A 101 -9.35 6.64 3.19
C SER A 101 -10.54 7.53 3.49
N GLY A 102 -11.71 7.20 2.92
CA GLY A 102 -12.96 7.92 3.12
C GLY A 102 -14.18 7.02 2.92
N HIS A 103 -15.37 7.58 3.09
CA HIS A 103 -16.67 6.91 2.88
C HIS A 103 -17.48 7.53 1.74
N SER A 104 -17.03 8.66 1.19
CA SER A 104 -17.58 9.31 0.00
C SER A 104 -16.46 10.02 -0.76
N PRO A 105 -16.60 10.31 -2.07
CA PRO A 105 -15.63 11.08 -2.83
C PRO A 105 -15.27 12.42 -2.17
N GLU A 106 -16.24 13.08 -1.53
CA GLU A 106 -16.08 14.35 -0.83
C GLU A 106 -15.21 14.19 0.43
N SER A 107 -15.40 13.10 1.21
CA SER A 107 -14.61 12.84 2.40
C SER A 107 -13.16 12.47 2.07
N TYR A 108 -12.92 11.75 0.97
CA TYR A 108 -11.58 11.52 0.43
C TYR A 108 -10.92 12.83 0.02
N ALA A 109 -11.64 13.66 -0.75
CA ALA A 109 -11.13 14.95 -1.23
C ALA A 109 -10.82 15.90 -0.06
N ALA A 110 -11.69 16.01 0.93
CA ALA A 110 -11.47 16.86 2.09
C ALA A 110 -10.24 16.42 2.91
N CYS A 111 -10.07 15.11 3.14
CA CYS A 111 -8.89 14.56 3.81
C CYS A 111 -7.61 14.84 2.99
N ALA A 112 -7.64 14.58 1.69
CA ALA A 112 -6.50 14.82 0.81
C ALA A 112 -6.11 16.29 0.72
N ALA A 113 -7.07 17.21 0.66
CA ALA A 113 -6.82 18.66 0.66
C ALA A 113 -6.10 19.11 1.93
N ARG A 114 -6.48 18.52 3.08
CA ARG A 114 -5.80 18.83 4.34
C ARG A 114 -4.36 18.32 4.38
N ILE A 115 -4.10 17.16 3.75
CA ILE A 115 -2.74 16.63 3.63
C ILE A 115 -1.91 17.41 2.59
N ASP A 116 -2.54 17.98 1.55
CA ASP A 116 -1.85 18.78 0.53
C ASP A 116 -1.13 20.03 1.12
N GLU A 117 -1.64 20.56 2.25
CA GLU A 117 -1.04 21.67 2.98
C GLU A 117 0.32 21.33 3.63
N LEU A 118 0.64 20.02 3.78
CA LEU A 118 1.85 19.56 4.48
C LEU A 118 3.04 19.48 3.52
N ASP A 119 3.94 20.43 3.57
CA ASP A 119 5.07 20.60 2.64
C ASP A 119 6.02 19.40 2.58
N ARG A 120 6.24 18.69 3.70
CA ARG A 120 7.12 17.51 3.80
C ARG A 120 6.44 16.18 3.49
N ILE A 121 5.15 16.18 3.12
CA ILE A 121 4.45 14.99 2.62
C ILE A 121 4.43 15.06 1.09
N PRO A 122 5.26 14.25 0.38
CA PRO A 122 5.42 14.35 -1.07
C PRO A 122 4.34 13.62 -1.87
N ALA A 123 3.61 12.71 -1.24
CA ALA A 123 2.62 11.86 -1.89
C ALA A 123 1.52 11.39 -0.92
N ILE A 124 0.37 11.01 -1.48
CA ILE A 124 -0.63 10.19 -0.78
C ILE A 124 -0.83 8.86 -1.49
N GLU A 125 -1.20 7.83 -0.71
CA GLU A 125 -1.74 6.56 -1.21
C GLU A 125 -3.25 6.54 -0.94
N LEU A 126 -4.06 6.64 -1.98
CA LEU A 126 -5.52 6.70 -1.88
C LEU A 126 -6.08 5.27 -1.77
N ASN A 127 -6.56 4.90 -0.61
CA ASN A 127 -7.09 3.57 -0.34
C ASN A 127 -8.58 3.48 -0.70
N ILE A 128 -8.89 3.10 -1.94
CA ILE A 128 -10.26 2.92 -2.43
C ILE A 128 -10.81 1.51 -2.18
N SER A 129 -10.02 0.63 -1.54
CA SER A 129 -10.31 -0.80 -1.39
C SER A 129 -11.11 -1.14 -0.14
N CYS A 130 -11.45 -0.17 0.73
CA CYS A 130 -12.09 -0.46 2.01
C CYS A 130 -13.53 -0.95 1.83
N PRO A 131 -13.86 -2.21 2.21
CA PRO A 131 -15.21 -2.76 2.06
C PRO A 131 -16.21 -2.25 3.12
N ASN A 132 -15.75 -1.43 4.07
CA ASN A 132 -16.51 -1.08 5.27
C ASN A 132 -17.27 0.23 5.13
N VAL A 133 -18.30 0.24 4.29
CA VAL A 133 -19.35 1.26 4.38
C VAL A 133 -20.56 0.61 5.07
N LYS A 134 -20.81 0.95 6.33
CA LYS A 134 -21.91 0.40 7.15
C LYS A 134 -23.33 0.65 6.58
N ASP A 135 -23.46 1.48 5.56
CA ASP A 135 -24.76 1.92 5.02
C ASP A 135 -25.02 1.47 3.57
N GLY A 136 -24.62 0.23 3.22
CA GLY A 136 -24.99 -0.39 1.93
C GLY A 136 -24.23 0.16 0.70
N GLY A 137 -23.19 0.97 0.90
CA GLY A 137 -22.34 1.45 -0.18
C GLY A 137 -21.33 0.38 -0.60
N MET A 138 -21.28 0.06 -1.89
CA MET A 138 -20.21 -0.75 -2.46
C MET A 138 -18.89 -0.05 -2.28
N ALA A 139 -17.80 -0.83 -2.00
CA ALA A 139 -16.45 -0.29 -1.98
C ALA A 139 -16.16 0.38 -3.33
N PHE A 140 -15.70 1.63 -3.33
CA PHE A 140 -15.44 2.40 -4.56
C PHE A 140 -14.47 1.69 -5.51
N GLY A 141 -13.53 0.94 -4.98
CA GLY A 141 -12.51 0.22 -5.76
C GLY A 141 -12.99 -1.07 -6.45
N VAL A 142 -14.28 -1.42 -6.42
CA VAL A 142 -14.79 -2.64 -7.08
C VAL A 142 -15.42 -2.38 -8.45
N THR A 143 -15.63 -1.12 -8.82
CA THR A 143 -16.11 -0.73 -10.16
C THR A 143 -15.24 0.39 -10.72
N CYS A 144 -15.14 0.45 -12.07
CA CYS A 144 -14.39 1.52 -12.75
C CYS A 144 -14.95 2.91 -12.40
N GLU A 145 -16.28 3.09 -12.43
CA GLU A 145 -16.89 4.40 -12.11
C GLU A 145 -16.73 4.78 -10.65
N GLY A 146 -16.82 3.82 -9.71
CA GLY A 146 -16.55 4.07 -8.30
C GLY A 146 -15.11 4.56 -8.06
N ALA A 147 -14.13 3.87 -8.63
CA ALA A 147 -12.72 4.27 -8.57
C ALA A 147 -12.49 5.64 -9.21
N ALA A 148 -13.00 5.83 -10.43
CA ALA A 148 -12.92 7.09 -11.18
C ALA A 148 -13.51 8.26 -10.39
N SER A 149 -14.68 8.09 -9.76
CA SER A 149 -15.34 9.16 -9.01
C SER A 149 -14.50 9.69 -7.85
N VAL A 150 -13.84 8.79 -7.12
CA VAL A 150 -12.97 9.15 -5.99
C VAL A 150 -11.68 9.82 -6.50
N VAL A 151 -11.01 9.24 -7.50
CA VAL A 151 -9.78 9.81 -8.06
C VAL A 151 -10.03 11.21 -8.62
N ARG A 152 -11.11 11.39 -9.40
CA ARG A 152 -11.55 12.68 -9.96
C ARG A 152 -11.79 13.73 -8.88
N ALA A 153 -12.44 13.34 -7.77
CA ALA A 153 -12.71 14.27 -6.67
C ALA A 153 -11.41 14.68 -5.95
N VAL A 154 -10.53 13.73 -5.68
CA VAL A 154 -9.25 13.98 -5.00
C VAL A 154 -8.30 14.78 -5.89
N ARG A 155 -8.18 14.46 -7.19
CA ARG A 155 -7.27 15.16 -8.11
C ARG A 155 -7.56 16.66 -8.22
N LYS A 156 -8.81 17.09 -8.02
CA LYS A 156 -9.19 18.51 -8.06
C LYS A 156 -8.58 19.34 -6.93
N VAL A 157 -8.20 18.71 -5.82
CA VAL A 157 -7.78 19.40 -4.59
C VAL A 157 -6.40 18.94 -4.08
N TYR A 158 -5.84 17.89 -4.66
CA TYR A 158 -4.53 17.37 -4.29
C TYR A 158 -3.56 17.51 -5.46
N HIS A 159 -2.42 18.19 -5.26
CA HIS A 159 -1.54 18.64 -6.36
C HIS A 159 -0.21 17.89 -6.42
N LYS A 160 0.08 17.03 -5.44
CA LYS A 160 1.30 16.22 -5.37
C LYS A 160 1.08 14.84 -5.95
N THR A 161 2.06 13.94 -5.80
CA THR A 161 1.97 12.56 -6.34
C THR A 161 0.81 11.79 -5.70
N LEU A 162 -0.11 11.31 -6.55
CA LEU A 162 -1.29 10.55 -6.19
C LEU A 162 -1.13 9.08 -6.59
N ILE A 163 -0.94 8.21 -5.61
CA ILE A 163 -0.91 6.77 -5.78
C ILE A 163 -2.31 6.23 -5.44
N VAL A 164 -2.87 5.31 -6.22
CA VAL A 164 -4.19 4.73 -5.95
C VAL A 164 -4.05 3.24 -5.64
N LYS A 165 -4.43 2.84 -4.41
CA LYS A 165 -4.33 1.45 -3.94
C LYS A 165 -5.56 0.65 -4.31
N LEU A 166 -5.34 -0.37 -5.16
CA LEU A 166 -6.37 -1.17 -5.79
C LEU A 166 -6.74 -2.42 -4.98
N SER A 167 -8.02 -2.80 -5.07
CA SER A 167 -8.55 -4.04 -4.50
C SER A 167 -8.31 -5.23 -5.41
N PRO A 168 -7.89 -6.39 -4.89
CA PRO A 168 -7.84 -7.63 -5.68
C PRO A 168 -9.20 -8.30 -5.83
N ASN A 169 -10.23 -7.85 -5.09
CA ASN A 169 -11.54 -8.50 -5.04
C ASN A 169 -12.44 -8.00 -6.19
N VAL A 170 -11.93 -8.10 -7.41
CA VAL A 170 -12.55 -7.62 -8.65
C VAL A 170 -12.33 -8.62 -9.79
N THR A 171 -13.15 -8.55 -10.82
CA THR A 171 -13.00 -9.41 -12.00
C THR A 171 -11.80 -8.99 -12.85
N SER A 172 -11.60 -7.67 -13.06
CA SER A 172 -10.50 -7.12 -13.83
C SER A 172 -9.88 -5.93 -13.10
N ILE A 173 -8.73 -6.15 -12.45
CA ILE A 173 -8.00 -5.08 -11.76
C ILE A 173 -7.36 -4.10 -12.76
N ALA A 174 -7.03 -4.59 -13.96
CA ALA A 174 -6.46 -3.78 -15.03
C ALA A 174 -7.46 -2.71 -15.54
N ASP A 175 -8.76 -3.02 -15.59
CA ASP A 175 -9.77 -2.04 -15.98
C ASP A 175 -9.94 -0.94 -14.93
N ILE A 176 -9.89 -1.31 -13.64
CA ILE A 176 -9.90 -0.34 -12.53
C ILE A 176 -8.66 0.56 -12.61
N ALA A 177 -7.48 -0.03 -12.88
CA ALA A 177 -6.22 0.74 -13.02
C ALA A 177 -6.31 1.77 -14.16
N ARG A 178 -6.81 1.36 -15.33
CA ARG A 178 -7.04 2.28 -16.48
C ARG A 178 -8.01 3.40 -16.13
N ALA A 179 -9.07 3.10 -15.40
CA ALA A 179 -10.02 4.11 -14.94
C ALA A 179 -9.37 5.13 -14.00
N CYS A 180 -8.50 4.68 -13.08
CA CYS A 180 -7.75 5.55 -12.18
C CYS A 180 -6.74 6.43 -12.96
N GLU A 181 -6.00 5.85 -13.91
CA GLU A 181 -5.08 6.58 -14.78
C GLU A 181 -5.78 7.68 -15.57
N ALA A 182 -6.93 7.37 -16.16
CA ALA A 182 -7.73 8.32 -16.94
C ALA A 182 -8.22 9.53 -16.12
N GLU A 183 -8.39 9.38 -14.81
CA GLU A 183 -8.81 10.44 -13.89
C GLU A 183 -7.63 11.16 -13.21
N GLY A 184 -6.40 10.87 -13.61
CA GLY A 184 -5.20 11.60 -13.19
C GLY A 184 -4.49 11.01 -11.97
N ALA A 185 -4.59 9.70 -11.73
CA ALA A 185 -3.66 9.00 -10.86
C ALA A 185 -2.25 9.05 -11.46
N ASP A 186 -1.24 9.35 -10.64
CA ASP A 186 0.17 9.37 -11.04
C ASP A 186 0.82 7.98 -10.93
N SER A 187 0.21 7.07 -10.15
CA SER A 187 0.63 5.70 -9.94
C SER A 187 -0.52 4.87 -9.39
N VAL A 188 -0.42 3.56 -9.51
CA VAL A 188 -1.30 2.62 -8.81
C VAL A 188 -0.48 1.66 -7.95
N SER A 189 -1.00 1.30 -6.77
CA SER A 189 -0.43 0.25 -5.91
C SER A 189 -1.39 -0.93 -5.81
N LEU A 190 -0.89 -2.15 -5.85
CA LEU A 190 -1.67 -3.38 -5.74
C LEU A 190 -0.82 -4.57 -5.29
N ILE A 191 -1.40 -5.44 -4.49
CA ILE A 191 -2.81 -5.59 -4.16
C ILE A 191 -3.07 -5.19 -2.70
N ASN A 192 -4.30 -4.69 -2.40
CA ASN A 192 -4.80 -4.73 -1.05
C ASN A 192 -5.13 -6.19 -0.69
N THR A 193 -5.74 -6.47 0.45
CA THR A 193 -5.98 -7.82 0.95
C THR A 193 -7.11 -8.55 0.21
N LEU A 194 -6.92 -9.86 0.00
CA LEU A 194 -7.98 -10.75 -0.50
C LEU A 194 -9.01 -11.02 0.60
N MET A 195 -10.28 -11.09 0.23
CA MET A 195 -11.32 -11.46 1.19
C MET A 195 -11.18 -12.94 1.59
N GLY A 196 -11.11 -13.20 2.88
CA GLY A 196 -10.97 -14.53 3.45
C GLY A 196 -11.78 -14.73 4.72
N MET A 197 -11.82 -15.96 5.23
CA MET A 197 -12.52 -16.36 6.45
C MET A 197 -11.75 -17.50 7.14
N ALA A 198 -11.79 -17.50 8.47
CA ALA A 198 -11.34 -18.64 9.30
C ALA A 198 -12.42 -18.97 10.37
N VAL A 199 -12.51 -20.24 10.74
CA VAL A 199 -13.56 -20.75 11.62
C VAL A 199 -12.95 -21.53 12.78
N ASP A 200 -13.43 -21.28 13.99
CA ASP A 200 -13.22 -22.12 15.18
C ASP A 200 -14.25 -23.28 15.09
N ILE A 201 -13.76 -24.48 14.83
CA ILE A 201 -14.63 -25.66 14.64
C ILE A 201 -15.28 -26.13 15.95
N GLU A 202 -14.64 -25.90 17.09
CA GLU A 202 -15.17 -26.29 18.39
C GLU A 202 -16.31 -25.35 18.83
N LYS A 203 -16.12 -24.05 18.63
CA LYS A 203 -17.15 -23.04 18.93
C LYS A 203 -18.19 -22.91 17.84
N ARG A 204 -17.87 -23.36 16.59
CA ARG A 204 -18.68 -23.18 15.38
C ARG A 204 -18.92 -21.70 15.05
N GLU A 205 -17.89 -20.87 15.24
CA GLU A 205 -17.93 -19.42 15.10
C GLU A 205 -16.78 -18.94 14.19
N PRO A 206 -16.92 -17.76 13.55
CA PRO A 206 -15.80 -17.13 12.87
C PRO A 206 -14.70 -16.73 13.87
N LEU A 207 -13.43 -16.77 13.45
CA LEU A 207 -12.32 -16.30 14.27
C LEU A 207 -12.30 -14.76 14.41
N LEU A 208 -12.88 -14.03 13.45
CA LEU A 208 -12.93 -12.58 13.44
C LEU A 208 -14.32 -12.05 13.84
N SER A 209 -14.35 -10.91 14.50
CA SER A 209 -15.58 -10.27 14.99
C SER A 209 -16.63 -9.99 13.91
N ILE A 210 -16.20 -9.72 12.67
CA ILE A 210 -17.08 -9.44 11.52
C ILE A 210 -17.12 -10.56 10.48
N ARG A 211 -16.83 -11.80 10.86
CA ARG A 211 -16.79 -13.04 10.06
C ARG A 211 -15.66 -13.11 9.05
N THR A 212 -15.53 -12.15 8.17
CA THR A 212 -14.53 -12.11 7.10
C THR A 212 -13.46 -11.07 7.40
N GLY A 213 -12.29 -11.24 6.79
CA GLY A 213 -11.19 -10.29 6.90
C GLY A 213 -10.33 -10.29 5.66
N GLY A 214 -9.42 -9.35 5.60
CA GLY A 214 -8.43 -9.28 4.54
C GLY A 214 -7.31 -10.29 4.78
N LEU A 215 -7.11 -11.22 3.84
CA LEU A 215 -6.01 -12.18 3.82
C LEU A 215 -4.76 -11.52 3.23
N SER A 216 -3.63 -11.67 3.91
CA SER A 216 -2.32 -11.16 3.51
C SER A 216 -1.21 -12.14 3.90
N GLY A 217 0.03 -11.88 3.49
CA GLY A 217 1.19 -12.74 3.75
C GLY A 217 1.59 -13.57 2.53
N PRO A 218 2.60 -14.48 2.65
CA PRO A 218 3.16 -15.24 1.52
C PRO A 218 2.13 -16.01 0.68
N CYS A 219 1.03 -16.45 1.28
CA CYS A 219 -0.04 -17.19 0.60
C CYS A 219 -0.70 -16.41 -0.57
N VAL A 220 -0.69 -15.07 -0.57
CA VAL A 220 -1.30 -14.26 -1.63
C VAL A 220 -0.34 -13.88 -2.75
N LYS A 221 0.98 -14.14 -2.61
CA LYS A 221 2.01 -13.71 -3.57
C LYS A 221 1.72 -14.10 -5.02
N PRO A 222 1.35 -15.34 -5.37
CA PRO A 222 1.11 -15.72 -6.76
C PRO A 222 -0.03 -14.92 -7.41
N VAL A 223 -1.05 -14.59 -6.63
CA VAL A 223 -2.19 -13.77 -7.11
C VAL A 223 -1.73 -12.33 -7.32
N ALA A 224 -0.98 -11.77 -6.37
CA ALA A 224 -0.43 -10.42 -6.44
C ALA A 224 0.51 -10.24 -7.64
N LEU A 225 1.44 -11.17 -7.86
CA LEU A 225 2.36 -11.17 -9.01
C LEU A 225 1.61 -11.11 -10.34
N ARG A 226 0.62 -12.00 -10.55
CA ARG A 226 -0.19 -11.99 -11.75
C ARG A 226 -0.91 -10.66 -11.94
N MET A 227 -1.54 -10.12 -10.89
CA MET A 227 -2.26 -8.86 -10.98
C MET A 227 -1.33 -7.67 -11.27
N VAL A 228 -0.13 -7.63 -10.68
CA VAL A 228 0.88 -6.61 -10.99
C VAL A 228 1.31 -6.71 -12.46
N TYR A 229 1.57 -7.91 -12.96
CA TYR A 229 1.90 -8.13 -14.35
C TYR A 229 0.80 -7.63 -15.29
N ASP A 230 -0.47 -8.01 -15.03
CA ASP A 230 -1.63 -7.58 -15.83
C ASP A 230 -1.77 -6.05 -15.86
N VAL A 231 -1.61 -5.40 -14.70
CA VAL A 231 -1.74 -3.93 -14.59
C VAL A 231 -0.55 -3.22 -15.25
N ALA A 232 0.68 -3.68 -15.03
CA ALA A 232 1.87 -3.07 -15.63
C ALA A 232 1.82 -3.06 -17.17
N HIS A 233 1.12 -4.03 -17.79
CA HIS A 233 0.88 -4.08 -19.24
C HIS A 233 -0.38 -3.31 -19.69
N ALA A 234 -1.19 -2.82 -18.74
CA ALA A 234 -2.45 -2.16 -19.04
C ALA A 234 -2.41 -0.64 -18.92
N VAL A 235 -1.50 -0.08 -18.11
CA VAL A 235 -1.36 1.35 -17.84
C VAL A 235 0.03 1.85 -18.22
N LYS A 236 0.18 3.18 -18.34
CA LYS A 236 1.47 3.84 -18.64
C LYS A 236 2.13 4.44 -17.39
N ILE A 237 1.35 4.63 -16.33
CA ILE A 237 1.83 5.16 -15.05
C ILE A 237 2.59 4.08 -14.28
N PRO A 238 3.56 4.45 -13.41
CA PRO A 238 4.27 3.51 -12.55
C PRO A 238 3.34 2.64 -11.72
N VAL A 239 3.75 1.38 -11.52
CA VAL A 239 3.02 0.40 -10.70
C VAL A 239 3.84 0.08 -9.45
N VAL A 240 3.19 0.10 -8.29
CA VAL A 240 3.77 -0.33 -7.02
C VAL A 240 3.20 -1.70 -6.66
N GLY A 241 4.08 -2.70 -6.52
CA GLY A 241 3.67 -4.08 -6.23
C GLY A 241 3.69 -4.41 -4.75
N LEU A 242 2.63 -5.04 -4.24
CA LEU A 242 2.59 -5.58 -2.88
C LEU A 242 1.71 -6.82 -2.76
N GLY A 243 1.97 -7.63 -1.73
CA GLY A 243 1.23 -8.85 -1.44
C GLY A 243 2.14 -10.07 -1.34
N GLY A 244 2.51 -10.42 -0.11
CA GLY A 244 3.27 -11.63 0.19
C GLY A 244 4.79 -11.52 0.00
N ILE A 245 5.34 -10.32 -0.14
CA ILE A 245 6.79 -10.09 -0.20
C ILE A 245 7.38 -10.32 1.20
N SER A 246 8.32 -11.26 1.30
CA SER A 246 9.00 -11.64 2.53
C SER A 246 10.51 -11.86 2.35
N SER A 247 11.02 -11.67 1.14
CA SER A 247 12.44 -11.80 0.80
C SER A 247 12.83 -10.92 -0.38
N ALA A 248 14.14 -10.71 -0.59
CA ALA A 248 14.66 -10.02 -1.76
C ALA A 248 14.24 -10.72 -3.06
N LYS A 249 14.21 -12.06 -3.06
CA LYS A 249 13.75 -12.84 -4.22
C LYS A 249 12.30 -12.48 -4.58
N ASP A 250 11.40 -12.43 -3.59
CA ASP A 250 10.02 -12.04 -3.85
C ASP A 250 9.93 -10.64 -4.45
N ALA A 251 10.68 -9.67 -3.90
CA ALA A 251 10.71 -8.30 -4.40
C ALA A 251 11.20 -8.22 -5.85
N ILE A 252 12.26 -8.98 -6.20
CA ILE A 252 12.80 -9.05 -7.57
C ILE A 252 11.74 -9.63 -8.52
N GLU A 253 10.99 -10.65 -8.12
CA GLU A 253 9.88 -11.19 -8.91
C GLU A 253 8.85 -10.11 -9.25
N PHE A 254 8.47 -9.26 -8.28
CA PHE A 254 7.56 -8.13 -8.52
C PHE A 254 8.15 -7.08 -9.46
N LEU A 255 9.42 -6.71 -9.29
CA LEU A 255 10.11 -5.78 -10.18
C LEU A 255 10.14 -6.33 -11.61
N MET A 256 10.50 -7.60 -11.79
CA MET A 256 10.49 -8.25 -13.10
C MET A 256 9.08 -8.33 -13.73
N CYS A 257 8.03 -8.43 -12.92
CA CYS A 257 6.63 -8.35 -13.39
C CYS A 257 6.20 -6.93 -13.83
N GLY A 258 7.05 -5.91 -13.65
CA GLY A 258 6.79 -4.54 -14.07
C GLY A 258 6.47 -3.56 -12.95
N ALA A 259 6.57 -3.98 -11.69
CA ALA A 259 6.52 -3.03 -10.59
C ALA A 259 7.73 -2.10 -10.61
N THR A 260 7.52 -0.80 -10.47
CA THR A 260 8.58 0.22 -10.33
C THR A 260 9.13 0.26 -8.91
N ALA A 261 8.26 0.02 -7.93
CA ALA A 261 8.60 -0.09 -6.51
C ALA A 261 7.72 -1.15 -5.84
N ILE A 262 8.06 -1.53 -4.61
CA ILE A 262 7.31 -2.55 -3.86
C ILE A 262 7.00 -2.06 -2.45
N GLU A 263 5.91 -2.61 -1.85
CA GLU A 263 5.58 -2.39 -0.45
C GLU A 263 5.62 -3.71 0.33
N ILE A 264 6.21 -3.68 1.50
CA ILE A 264 6.25 -4.81 2.43
C ILE A 264 5.22 -4.57 3.55
N GLY A 265 4.29 -5.53 3.71
CA GLY A 265 3.22 -5.46 4.71
C GLY A 265 3.43 -6.46 5.84
N THR A 266 2.73 -7.59 5.78
CA THR A 266 2.64 -8.61 6.84
C THR A 266 4.00 -9.08 7.37
N ALA A 267 5.04 -9.11 6.52
CA ALA A 267 6.37 -9.53 6.91
C ALA A 267 7.02 -8.61 7.98
N ASN A 268 6.59 -7.33 8.09
CA ASN A 268 7.05 -6.42 9.15
C ASN A 268 6.66 -6.91 10.57
N PHE A 269 5.57 -7.67 10.70
CA PHE A 269 5.15 -8.25 11.99
C PHE A 269 6.03 -9.45 12.42
N ILE A 270 6.69 -10.10 11.45
CA ILE A 270 7.55 -11.25 11.68
C ILE A 270 8.99 -10.81 11.89
N ASP A 271 9.45 -9.87 11.05
CA ASP A 271 10.81 -9.31 11.08
C ASP A 271 10.74 -7.79 10.87
N PRO A 272 10.85 -7.00 11.93
CA PRO A 272 10.80 -5.53 11.84
C PRO A 272 11.87 -4.90 10.94
N ALA A 273 12.98 -5.60 10.68
CA ALA A 273 14.07 -5.15 9.81
C ALA A 273 13.96 -5.68 8.36
N ILE A 274 12.85 -6.32 7.99
CA ILE A 274 12.70 -6.98 6.70
C ILE A 274 12.87 -6.02 5.51
N THR A 275 12.42 -4.78 5.62
CA THR A 275 12.55 -3.77 4.57
C THR A 275 14.01 -3.52 4.20
N LYS A 276 14.89 -3.37 5.21
CA LYS A 276 16.33 -3.22 4.99
C LYS A 276 16.93 -4.48 4.37
N LYS A 277 16.61 -5.66 4.91
CA LYS A 277 17.11 -6.94 4.38
C LYS A 277 16.71 -7.16 2.91
N VAL A 278 15.49 -6.80 2.55
CA VAL A 278 15.02 -6.89 1.16
C VAL A 278 15.76 -5.89 0.26
N LYS A 279 15.92 -4.65 0.70
CA LYS A 279 16.69 -3.63 -0.03
C LYS A 279 18.15 -4.09 -0.28
N ASP A 280 18.82 -4.54 0.78
CA ASP A 280 20.21 -5.00 0.68
C ASP A 280 20.33 -6.21 -0.27
N GLY A 281 19.43 -7.20 -0.14
CA GLY A 281 19.41 -8.38 -0.99
C GLY A 281 19.07 -8.09 -2.46
N ILE A 282 18.28 -7.05 -2.78
CA ILE A 282 18.09 -6.59 -4.16
C ILE A 282 19.44 -6.08 -4.71
N GLY A 283 20.18 -5.26 -3.94
CA GLY A 283 21.47 -4.72 -4.35
C GLY A 283 22.51 -5.83 -4.57
N GLU A 284 22.60 -6.78 -3.64
CA GLU A 284 23.47 -7.95 -3.76
C GLU A 284 23.17 -8.79 -5.01
N TRP A 285 21.89 -9.01 -5.30
CA TRP A 285 21.46 -9.77 -6.47
C TRP A 285 21.83 -9.04 -7.77
N LEU A 286 21.60 -7.73 -7.85
CA LEU A 286 21.97 -6.91 -9.02
C LEU A 286 23.49 -6.94 -9.27
N ASP A 287 24.30 -6.75 -8.24
CA ASP A 287 25.76 -6.80 -8.33
C ASP A 287 26.24 -8.19 -8.82
N ALA A 288 25.65 -9.27 -8.28
CA ALA A 288 25.98 -10.64 -8.67
C ALA A 288 25.63 -10.97 -10.14
N HIS A 289 24.64 -10.27 -10.70
CA HIS A 289 24.18 -10.47 -12.08
C HIS A 289 24.74 -9.41 -13.05
N GLY A 290 25.65 -8.53 -12.60
CA GLY A 290 26.30 -7.53 -13.44
C GLY A 290 25.37 -6.40 -13.89
N CYS A 291 24.23 -6.19 -13.20
CA CYS A 291 23.34 -5.08 -13.50
C CYS A 291 23.90 -3.78 -12.90
N ALA A 292 23.85 -2.70 -13.66
CA ALA A 292 24.27 -1.37 -13.19
C ALA A 292 23.16 -0.67 -12.39
N SER A 293 21.91 -1.08 -12.58
CA SER A 293 20.75 -0.40 -12.01
C SER A 293 19.55 -1.36 -11.88
N VAL A 294 18.69 -1.11 -10.88
CA VAL A 294 17.41 -1.80 -10.72
C VAL A 294 16.47 -1.59 -11.92
N GLN A 295 16.65 -0.51 -12.66
CA GLN A 295 15.86 -0.23 -13.87
C GLN A 295 15.99 -1.34 -14.94
N GLU A 296 17.12 -2.06 -14.97
CA GLU A 296 17.36 -3.14 -15.95
C GLU A 296 16.48 -4.37 -15.72
N ILE A 297 15.94 -4.53 -14.53
CA ILE A 297 15.11 -5.68 -14.21
C ILE A 297 13.62 -5.36 -14.15
N ILE A 298 13.24 -4.07 -14.18
CA ILE A 298 11.81 -3.68 -14.17
C ILE A 298 11.16 -4.09 -15.49
N GLY A 299 10.13 -4.98 -15.41
CA GLY A 299 9.44 -5.49 -16.59
C GLY A 299 10.28 -6.46 -17.45
N ALA A 300 11.33 -7.07 -16.89
CA ALA A 300 12.26 -7.92 -17.64
C ALA A 300 11.75 -9.35 -17.90
N ILE A 301 10.52 -9.71 -17.51
CA ILE A 301 9.92 -11.01 -17.88
C ILE A 301 9.73 -11.07 -19.40
N LYS A 302 10.19 -12.20 -19.99
CA LYS A 302 10.07 -12.49 -21.41
C LYS A 302 8.75 -13.18 -21.74
#